data_5a541747fbcf75692506f114eef7fd10
#
_entry.id   5a541747fbcf75692506f114eef7fd10
#
_cell.length_a   1.000
_cell.length_b   1.000
_cell.length_c   1.000
_cell.angle_alpha   90.00
_cell.angle_beta   90.00
_cell.angle_gamma   90.00
#
_symmetry.space_group_name_H-M   'P 1'
#
loop_
_entity.id
_entity.type
_entity.pdbx_description
1 polymer ?
#
loop_
_entity_poly.entity_id
_entity_poly.type
_entity_poly.pdbx_seq_one_letter_code
_entity_poly.pdbx_strand_id
1 'polypeptide(L)'
;MMVNNETGAVMPVEKIGAMIQEKCPKALYHVDAIQAFGKYRIYPKKWNIHLLSVSSHKIHGPKGVGFLYINSKAKVQPLILGGGQQNGMRSGTDNVPGIAGLGVAAKMMYQNFDEKVEHLY
;
A
#
# COMPACT_ATOMS: atom_id res chain seq x y z
N MET A 1 9.62 -5.48 0.13
CA MET A 1 8.26 -5.88 0.59
C MET A 1 8.21 -5.96 2.11
N MET A 2 7.05 -5.68 2.71
CA MET A 2 6.89 -5.75 4.17
C MET A 2 6.75 -7.20 4.65
N VAL A 3 5.99 -8.02 3.94
CA VAL A 3 5.85 -9.47 4.22
C VAL A 3 6.16 -10.24 2.96
N ASN A 4 7.02 -11.24 3.06
CA ASN A 4 7.38 -12.07 1.91
C ASN A 4 6.25 -13.07 1.60
N ASN A 5 5.87 -13.17 0.35
CA ASN A 5 4.73 -13.99 -0.09
C ASN A 5 5.00 -15.51 -0.08
N GLU A 6 6.25 -15.93 -0.03
CA GLU A 6 6.63 -17.36 -0.03
C GLU A 6 7.02 -17.84 1.36
N THR A 7 7.86 -17.06 2.04
CA THR A 7 8.42 -17.46 3.34
C THR A 7 7.65 -16.94 4.54
N GLY A 8 6.78 -15.93 4.34
CA GLY A 8 6.09 -15.23 5.43
C GLY A 8 7.00 -14.31 6.26
N ALA A 9 8.28 -14.19 5.90
CA ALA A 9 9.21 -13.32 6.63
C ALA A 9 8.71 -11.87 6.66
N VAL A 10 8.69 -11.28 7.86
CA VAL A 10 8.24 -9.91 8.11
C VAL A 10 9.44 -8.99 8.27
N MET A 11 9.52 -7.95 7.44
CA MET A 11 10.60 -6.97 7.48
C MET A 11 10.28 -5.84 8.47
N PRO A 12 11.27 -5.34 9.22
CA PRO A 12 11.07 -4.27 10.21
C PRO A 12 10.99 -2.89 9.53
N VAL A 13 9.91 -2.65 8.73
CA VAL A 13 9.78 -1.47 7.87
C VAL A 13 9.81 -0.15 8.61
N GLU A 14 9.31 -0.09 9.86
CA GLU A 14 9.40 1.09 10.71
C GLU A 14 10.86 1.46 11.02
N LYS A 15 11.67 0.47 11.44
CA LYS A 15 13.09 0.66 11.73
C LYS A 15 13.87 1.04 10.47
N ILE A 16 13.57 0.38 9.35
CA ILE A 16 14.20 0.69 8.05
C ILE A 16 13.89 2.12 7.63
N GLY A 17 12.63 2.57 7.77
CA GLY A 17 12.25 3.95 7.45
C GLY A 17 12.97 4.99 8.31
N ALA A 18 13.15 4.72 9.61
CA ALA A 18 13.94 5.58 10.50
C ALA A 18 15.42 5.64 10.08
N MET A 19 16.02 4.50 9.75
CA MET A 19 17.41 4.43 9.27
C MET A 19 17.62 5.18 7.95
N ILE A 20 16.68 5.05 7.01
CA ILE A 20 16.74 5.78 5.73
C ILE A 20 16.65 7.28 5.98
N GLN A 21 15.74 7.72 6.84
CA GLN A 21 15.60 9.14 7.18
C GLN A 21 16.87 9.71 7.82
N GLU A 22 17.57 8.93 8.65
CA GLU A 22 18.80 9.34 9.30
C GLU A 22 20.00 9.36 8.34
N LYS A 23 20.20 8.26 7.59
CA LYS A 23 21.43 8.02 6.83
C LYS A 23 21.36 8.46 5.37
N CYS A 24 20.16 8.44 4.79
CA CYS A 24 19.92 8.74 3.37
C CYS A 24 18.63 9.54 3.17
N PRO A 25 18.52 10.77 3.75
CA PRO A 25 17.27 11.53 3.79
C PRO A 25 16.72 11.93 2.41
N LYS A 26 17.53 11.82 1.35
CA LYS A 26 17.12 12.07 -0.04
C LYS A 26 16.56 10.82 -0.73
N ALA A 27 16.73 9.63 -0.15
CA ALA A 27 16.23 8.39 -0.74
C ALA A 27 14.72 8.28 -0.57
N LEU A 28 14.03 7.84 -1.61
CA LEU A 28 12.62 7.49 -1.53
C LEU A 28 12.48 6.06 -1.01
N TYR A 29 11.65 5.90 0.00
CA TYR A 29 11.34 4.59 0.57
C TYR A 29 10.00 4.08 0.03
N HIS A 30 10.06 3.06 -0.82
CA HIS A 30 8.88 2.36 -1.34
C HIS A 30 8.72 1.02 -0.63
N VAL A 31 7.54 0.77 -0.11
CA VAL A 31 7.17 -0.49 0.55
C VAL A 31 6.10 -1.20 -0.27
N ASP A 32 6.38 -2.41 -0.70
CA ASP A 32 5.37 -3.34 -1.16
C ASP A 32 4.66 -3.92 0.08
N ALA A 33 3.39 -3.56 0.25
CA ALA A 33 2.55 -3.98 1.37
C ALA A 33 1.46 -4.98 0.93
N ILE A 34 1.59 -5.57 -0.26
CA ILE A 34 0.56 -6.44 -0.84
C ILE A 34 0.18 -7.58 0.11
N GLN A 35 1.15 -8.20 0.78
CA GLN A 35 0.89 -9.27 1.74
C GLN A 35 0.59 -8.77 3.16
N ALA A 36 0.90 -7.51 3.47
CA ALA A 36 0.77 -6.94 4.81
C ALA A 36 -0.55 -6.17 5.02
N PHE A 37 -1.06 -5.51 3.98
CA PHE A 37 -2.26 -4.69 4.07
C PHE A 37 -3.47 -5.54 4.49
N GLY A 38 -4.22 -5.04 5.48
CA GLY A 38 -5.33 -5.78 6.07
C GLY A 38 -4.95 -6.83 7.13
N LYS A 39 -3.63 -7.12 7.31
CA LYS A 39 -3.11 -8.05 8.34
C LYS A 39 -2.23 -7.33 9.36
N TYR A 40 -1.77 -6.14 9.03
CA TYR A 40 -0.99 -5.26 9.90
C TYR A 40 -1.58 -3.85 9.88
N ARG A 41 -1.46 -3.12 10.99
CA ARG A 41 -1.69 -1.67 11.02
C ARG A 41 -0.47 -0.98 10.45
N ILE A 42 -0.62 -0.28 9.33
CA ILE A 42 0.46 0.38 8.62
C ILE A 42 0.30 1.89 8.76
N TYR A 43 1.35 2.58 9.18
CA TYR A 43 1.37 4.02 9.40
C TYR A 43 2.39 4.71 8.50
N PRO A 44 2.09 4.94 7.20
CA PRO A 44 3.09 5.38 6.23
C PRO A 44 3.82 6.65 6.62
N LYS A 45 3.10 7.65 7.13
CA LYS A 45 3.70 8.92 7.57
C LYS A 45 4.63 8.72 8.77
N LYS A 46 4.22 7.95 9.77
CA LYS A 46 4.99 7.67 10.98
C LYS A 46 6.27 6.89 10.66
N TRP A 47 6.21 5.99 9.70
CA TRP A 47 7.30 5.10 9.31
C TRP A 47 8.16 5.65 8.17
N ASN A 48 8.00 6.93 7.81
CA ASN A 48 8.72 7.60 6.73
C ASN A 48 8.61 6.88 5.38
N ILE A 49 7.50 6.20 5.12
CA ILE A 49 7.22 5.54 3.84
C ILE A 49 6.78 6.62 2.84
N HIS A 50 7.45 6.67 1.69
CA HIS A 50 7.15 7.61 0.61
C HIS A 50 6.14 7.04 -0.38
N LEU A 51 6.24 5.75 -0.66
CA LEU A 51 5.38 5.03 -1.60
C LEU A 51 4.97 3.70 -0.97
N LEU A 52 3.70 3.29 -1.15
CA LEU A 52 3.23 2.01 -0.65
C LEU A 52 2.26 1.37 -1.64
N SER A 53 2.57 0.15 -2.07
CA SER A 53 1.77 -0.62 -3.03
C SER A 53 0.86 -1.62 -2.34
N VAL A 54 -0.39 -1.70 -2.80
CA VAL A 54 -1.40 -2.65 -2.32
C VAL A 54 -2.18 -3.23 -3.51
N SER A 55 -2.50 -4.52 -3.43
CA SER A 55 -3.37 -5.21 -4.40
C SER A 55 -4.64 -5.73 -3.74
N SER A 56 -5.77 -5.47 -4.39
CA SER A 56 -7.11 -5.79 -3.89
C SER A 56 -7.33 -7.28 -3.64
N HIS A 57 -6.87 -8.14 -4.56
CA HIS A 57 -7.10 -9.59 -4.49
C HIS A 57 -6.42 -10.30 -3.30
N LYS A 58 -5.53 -9.63 -2.58
CA LYS A 58 -4.89 -10.15 -1.35
C LYS A 58 -5.68 -9.85 -0.08
N ILE A 59 -6.74 -9.05 -0.20
CA ILE A 59 -7.68 -8.71 0.87
C ILE A 59 -9.13 -9.06 0.50
N HIS A 60 -9.31 -10.10 -0.31
CA HIS A 60 -10.62 -10.60 -0.78
C HIS A 60 -11.39 -9.64 -1.67
N GLY A 61 -10.74 -8.63 -2.23
CA GLY A 61 -11.31 -7.72 -3.22
C GLY A 61 -11.12 -8.19 -4.67
N PRO A 62 -11.61 -7.44 -5.65
CA PRO A 62 -11.49 -7.78 -7.07
C PRO A 62 -10.04 -7.88 -7.55
N LYS A 63 -9.79 -8.78 -8.52
CA LYS A 63 -8.52 -8.83 -9.27
C LYS A 63 -8.40 -7.64 -10.21
N GLY A 64 -7.17 -7.31 -10.61
CA GLY A 64 -6.88 -6.25 -11.58
C GLY A 64 -7.01 -4.83 -11.03
N VAL A 65 -7.16 -4.66 -9.72
CA VAL A 65 -7.23 -3.36 -9.05
C VAL A 65 -6.33 -3.33 -7.81
N GLY A 66 -5.79 -2.18 -7.52
CA GLY A 66 -4.95 -1.90 -6.36
C GLY A 66 -4.79 -0.41 -6.18
N PHE A 67 -3.95 0.01 -5.25
CA PHE A 67 -3.60 1.42 -5.10
C PHE A 67 -2.12 1.61 -4.78
N LEU A 68 -1.64 2.79 -5.11
CA LEU A 68 -0.35 3.31 -4.72
C LEU A 68 -0.56 4.51 -3.80
N TYR A 69 -0.13 4.42 -2.55
CA TYR A 69 0.01 5.59 -1.69
C TYR A 69 1.25 6.36 -2.09
N ILE A 70 1.11 7.66 -2.26
CA ILE A 70 2.20 8.59 -2.59
C ILE A 70 2.22 9.68 -1.52
N ASN A 71 3.33 9.78 -0.77
CA ASN A 71 3.56 10.86 0.16
C ASN A 71 3.76 12.18 -0.60
N SER A 72 3.28 13.29 -0.05
CA SER A 72 3.41 14.62 -0.67
C SER A 72 4.85 15.06 -0.94
N LYS A 73 5.83 14.47 -0.26
CA LYS A 73 7.27 14.71 -0.48
C LYS A 73 7.83 13.91 -1.66
N ALA A 74 7.15 12.84 -2.09
CA ALA A 74 7.59 12.02 -3.21
C ALA A 74 7.14 12.64 -4.54
N LYS A 75 8.10 13.04 -5.37
CA LYS A 75 7.83 13.51 -6.73
C LYS A 75 7.90 12.32 -7.68
N VAL A 76 6.74 11.86 -8.14
CA VAL A 76 6.61 10.75 -9.09
C VAL A 76 6.09 11.30 -10.40
N GLN A 77 6.72 10.93 -11.50
CA GLN A 77 6.25 11.28 -12.83
C GLN A 77 5.26 10.21 -13.33
N PRO A 78 4.14 10.62 -13.95
CA PRO A 78 3.21 9.68 -14.56
C PRO A 78 3.86 8.96 -15.74
N LEU A 79 3.63 7.67 -15.84
CA LEU A 79 4.10 6.85 -16.96
C LEU A 79 3.04 6.72 -18.06
N ILE A 80 1.77 6.60 -17.68
CA ILE A 80 0.63 6.45 -18.61
C ILE A 80 -0.05 7.80 -18.73
N LEU A 81 0.18 8.45 -19.85
CA LEU A 81 -0.36 9.78 -20.19
C LEU A 81 -1.67 9.65 -20.96
N GLY A 82 -2.50 10.70 -20.94
CA GLY A 82 -3.77 10.77 -21.68
C GLY A 82 -4.81 11.65 -21.00
N GLY A 83 -5.97 11.10 -20.65
CA GLY A 83 -7.14 11.83 -20.18
C GLY A 83 -7.08 12.44 -18.77
N GLY A 84 -5.97 12.32 -18.05
CA GLY A 84 -5.76 13.00 -16.78
C GLY A 84 -6.41 12.34 -15.55
N GLN A 85 -6.90 11.12 -15.66
CA GLN A 85 -7.47 10.38 -14.53
C GLN A 85 -6.45 10.20 -13.41
N GLN A 86 -6.92 9.92 -12.19
CA GLN A 86 -6.08 9.81 -10.98
C GLN A 86 -5.19 11.06 -10.77
N ASN A 87 -5.78 12.25 -10.94
CA ASN A 87 -5.05 13.53 -10.87
C ASN A 87 -3.85 13.60 -11.82
N GLY A 88 -3.97 13.01 -13.01
CA GLY A 88 -2.91 12.97 -14.02
C GLY A 88 -1.82 11.90 -13.78
N MET A 89 -1.90 11.17 -12.68
CA MET A 89 -0.86 10.17 -12.34
C MET A 89 -0.97 8.88 -13.15
N ARG A 90 -2.18 8.50 -13.55
CA ARG A 90 -2.40 7.29 -14.34
C ARG A 90 -3.66 7.48 -15.19
N SER A 91 -3.47 7.82 -16.44
CA SER A 91 -4.55 8.04 -17.39
C SER A 91 -5.22 6.72 -17.80
N GLY A 92 -6.45 6.83 -18.25
CA GLY A 92 -7.34 5.73 -18.63
C GLY A 92 -8.60 5.74 -17.76
N THR A 93 -9.73 5.33 -18.34
CA THR A 93 -11.01 5.28 -17.64
C THR A 93 -10.89 4.49 -16.34
N ASP A 94 -11.38 5.07 -15.24
CA ASP A 94 -11.31 4.43 -13.92
C ASP A 94 -12.18 3.16 -13.88
N ASN A 95 -11.62 2.09 -13.35
CA ASN A 95 -12.35 0.86 -13.05
C ASN A 95 -13.19 1.07 -11.76
N VAL A 96 -14.26 1.86 -11.89
CA VAL A 96 -15.12 2.25 -10.76
C VAL A 96 -15.63 1.03 -9.97
N PRO A 97 -16.16 -0.04 -10.62
CA PRO A 97 -16.60 -1.24 -9.86
C PRO A 97 -15.47 -1.90 -9.07
N GLY A 98 -14.30 -2.03 -9.69
CA GLY A 98 -13.13 -2.61 -9.02
C GLY A 98 -12.63 -1.77 -7.85
N ILE A 99 -12.60 -0.44 -8.02
CA ILE A 99 -12.19 0.52 -6.96
C ILE A 99 -13.20 0.47 -5.81
N ALA A 100 -14.50 0.46 -6.10
CA ALA A 100 -15.54 0.32 -5.07
C ALA A 100 -15.40 -0.99 -4.30
N GLY A 101 -15.19 -2.11 -5.01
CA GLY A 101 -14.94 -3.43 -4.40
C GLY A 101 -13.70 -3.47 -3.52
N LEU A 102 -12.60 -2.83 -3.96
CA LEU A 102 -11.39 -2.65 -3.14
C LEU A 102 -11.71 -1.86 -1.85
N GLY A 103 -12.49 -0.78 -1.96
CA GLY A 103 -12.88 0.04 -0.80
C GLY A 103 -13.68 -0.76 0.22
N VAL A 104 -14.64 -1.57 -0.23
CA VAL A 104 -15.42 -2.47 0.64
C VAL A 104 -14.52 -3.51 1.29
N ALA A 105 -13.66 -4.17 0.52
CA ALA A 105 -12.72 -5.16 1.04
C ALA A 105 -11.79 -4.57 2.11
N ALA A 106 -11.21 -3.40 1.85
CA ALA A 106 -10.36 -2.70 2.82
C ALA A 106 -11.13 -2.37 4.12
N LYS A 107 -12.34 -1.82 4.00
CA LYS A 107 -13.20 -1.55 5.16
C LYS A 107 -13.46 -2.80 5.99
N MET A 108 -13.82 -3.90 5.34
CA MET A 108 -14.09 -5.18 6.02
C MET A 108 -12.86 -5.74 6.72
N MET A 109 -11.66 -5.63 6.12
CA MET A 109 -10.41 -6.10 6.73
C MET A 109 -10.08 -5.37 8.03
N TYR A 110 -10.31 -4.06 8.09
CA TYR A 110 -10.01 -3.25 9.28
C TYR A 110 -11.17 -3.14 10.27
N GLN A 111 -12.35 -3.64 9.92
CA GLN A 111 -13.47 -3.77 10.86
C GLN A 111 -13.18 -4.94 11.81
N ASN A 112 -13.22 -4.70 13.14
CA ASN A 112 -12.86 -5.68 14.17
C ASN A 112 -11.46 -6.29 13.94
N PHE A 113 -10.51 -5.43 13.57
CA PHE A 113 -9.17 -5.84 13.14
C PHE A 113 -8.44 -6.70 14.17
N ASP A 114 -8.43 -6.26 15.42
CA ASP A 114 -7.65 -6.91 16.47
C ASP A 114 -8.17 -8.34 16.76
N GLU A 115 -9.50 -8.52 16.82
CA GLU A 115 -10.15 -9.81 16.97
C GLU A 115 -9.82 -10.78 15.82
N LYS A 116 -9.81 -10.27 14.57
CA LYS A 116 -9.48 -11.09 13.40
C LYS A 116 -8.01 -11.50 13.35
N VAL A 117 -7.12 -10.64 13.82
CA VAL A 117 -5.69 -10.92 13.82
C VAL A 117 -5.31 -11.90 14.93
N GLU A 118 -5.95 -11.84 16.11
CA GLU A 118 -5.75 -12.82 17.18
C GLU A 118 -6.07 -14.26 16.75
N HIS A 119 -7.01 -14.44 15.83
CA HIS A 119 -7.33 -15.78 15.29
C HIS A 119 -6.26 -16.35 14.35
N LEU A 120 -5.28 -15.56 13.94
CA LEU A 120 -4.20 -15.99 13.03
C LEU A 120 -2.94 -16.44 13.77
N TYR A 121 -2.87 -16.22 15.07
CA TYR A 121 -1.76 -16.56 15.97
C TYR A 121 -2.23 -17.45 17.13
#